data_394e8bb703a2e94a7b3949f36c5c9921
#
_entry.id   394e8bb703a2e94a7b3949f36c5c9921
#
_cell.length_a   1.000
_cell.length_b   1.000
_cell.length_c   1.000
_cell.angle_alpha   90.00
_cell.angle_beta   90.00
_cell.angle_gamma   90.00
#
_symmetry.space_group_name_H-M   'P 1'
#
loop_
_entity.id
_entity.type
_entity.pdbx_description
1 polymer ?
#
loop_
_entity_poly.entity_id
_entity_poly.type
_entity_poly.pdbx_seq_one_letter_code
_entity_poly.pdbx_strand_id
1 'polypeptide(L)'
;MKPRIIAKQEEIKQVINSVDVCHIGMIDLEGNPYVLPFNFGYEEGVLYFHSGPEGKKNDIWKQNPSVCVAFSSDYHLRYQHENVACSWSMKYRSVLIYGKVEEVTNLDEKRKCMNIIMKKYSGRDSFEYSMPAIKNVKVFRLIPEKVEGKAYGY
;
A
#
# COMPACT_ATOMS: atom_id res chain seq x y z
N MET A 1 -1.18 18.64 20.75
CA MET A 1 -1.70 18.79 19.36
C MET A 1 -2.48 17.54 19.03
N LYS A 2 -3.66 17.68 18.41
CA LYS A 2 -4.49 16.52 18.00
C LYS A 2 -4.28 16.21 16.53
N PRO A 3 -4.38 14.95 16.11
CA PRO A 3 -4.37 14.59 14.70
C PRO A 3 -5.54 15.26 13.95
N ARG A 4 -5.29 15.70 12.73
CA ARG A 4 -6.30 16.19 11.79
C ARG A 4 -6.70 15.03 10.86
N ILE A 5 -7.99 14.91 10.59
CA ILE A 5 -8.46 13.97 9.56
C ILE A 5 -8.17 14.56 8.17
N ILE A 6 -7.61 13.75 7.29
CA ILE A 6 -7.43 14.10 5.89
C ILE A 6 -8.71 13.69 5.15
N ALA A 7 -9.51 14.65 4.75
CA ALA A 7 -10.76 14.43 4.03
C ALA A 7 -10.63 14.62 2.51
N LYS A 8 -9.62 15.39 2.07
CA LYS A 8 -9.42 15.69 0.65
C LYS A 8 -8.76 14.52 -0.07
N GLN A 9 -9.41 14.02 -1.12
CA GLN A 9 -8.91 12.93 -1.95
C GLN A 9 -7.52 13.21 -2.53
N GLU A 10 -7.26 14.45 -2.93
CA GLU A 10 -5.97 14.86 -3.46
C GLU A 10 -4.84 14.73 -2.43
N GLU A 11 -5.08 15.09 -1.16
CA GLU A 11 -4.10 14.93 -0.09
C GLU A 11 -3.84 13.44 0.22
N ILE A 12 -4.88 12.61 0.22
CA ILE A 12 -4.76 11.15 0.35
C ILE A 12 -3.88 10.58 -0.75
N LYS A 13 -4.15 10.96 -2.00
CA LYS A 13 -3.38 10.54 -3.17
C LYS A 13 -1.92 10.98 -3.08
N GLN A 14 -1.65 12.19 -2.61
CA GLN A 14 -0.30 12.68 -2.39
C GLN A 14 0.46 11.82 -1.38
N VAL A 15 -0.14 11.46 -0.25
CA VAL A 15 0.48 10.58 0.75
C VAL A 15 0.81 9.22 0.15
N ILE A 16 -0.15 8.59 -0.55
CA ILE A 16 0.05 7.28 -1.18
C ILE A 16 1.20 7.34 -2.20
N ASN A 17 1.21 8.34 -3.07
CA ASN A 17 2.21 8.45 -4.12
C ASN A 17 3.60 8.88 -3.62
N SER A 18 3.69 9.46 -2.43
CA SER A 18 4.97 9.94 -1.86
C SER A 18 5.86 8.83 -1.30
N VAL A 19 5.32 7.63 -1.09
CA VAL A 19 6.06 6.50 -0.51
C VAL A 19 6.38 5.44 -1.56
N ASP A 20 7.54 4.80 -1.44
CA ASP A 20 7.97 3.74 -2.35
C ASP A 20 7.51 2.35 -1.91
N VAL A 21 7.22 2.20 -0.62
CA VAL A 21 6.82 0.92 -0.01
C VAL A 21 5.63 1.15 0.89
N CYS A 22 4.60 0.33 0.74
CA CYS A 22 3.50 0.23 1.70
C CYS A 22 3.67 -1.00 2.59
N HIS A 23 2.88 -1.08 3.65
CA HIS A 23 2.82 -2.25 4.52
C HIS A 23 1.41 -2.82 4.48
N ILE A 24 1.30 -4.10 4.20
CA ILE A 24 0.00 -4.79 4.14
C ILE A 24 -0.15 -5.66 5.39
N GLY A 25 -1.14 -5.32 6.20
CA GLY A 25 -1.55 -6.09 7.37
C GLY A 25 -2.66 -7.06 7.00
N MET A 26 -2.56 -8.28 7.49
CA MET A 26 -3.52 -9.36 7.28
C MET A 26 -3.57 -10.27 8.52
N ILE A 27 -4.50 -11.18 8.55
CA ILE A 27 -4.60 -12.22 9.58
C ILE A 27 -4.23 -13.55 8.96
N ASP A 28 -3.25 -14.24 9.53
CA ASP A 28 -2.81 -15.53 8.99
C ASP A 28 -3.83 -16.66 9.28
N LEU A 29 -3.56 -17.84 8.76
CA LEU A 29 -4.47 -18.99 8.87
C LEU A 29 -4.62 -19.51 10.31
N GLU A 30 -3.72 -19.11 11.21
CA GLU A 30 -3.76 -19.44 12.64
C GLU A 30 -4.40 -18.32 13.49
N GLY A 31 -4.87 -17.23 12.84
CA GLY A 31 -5.50 -16.10 13.51
C GLY A 31 -4.52 -15.04 14.04
N ASN A 32 -3.24 -15.09 13.64
CA ASN A 32 -2.24 -14.14 14.09
C ASN A 32 -2.13 -12.95 13.12
N PRO A 33 -1.87 -11.74 13.63
CA PRO A 33 -1.52 -10.60 12.79
C PRO A 33 -0.24 -10.87 12.00
N TYR A 34 -0.24 -10.48 10.71
CA TYR A 34 0.89 -10.68 9.81
C TYR A 34 1.04 -9.46 8.92
N VAL A 35 2.22 -8.87 8.86
CA VAL A 35 2.48 -7.63 8.12
C VAL A 35 3.68 -7.80 7.21
N LEU A 36 3.54 -7.38 5.95
CA LEU A 36 4.61 -7.42 4.96
C LEU A 36 4.79 -6.06 4.26
N PRO A 37 6.03 -5.67 3.93
CA PRO A 37 6.28 -4.57 3.02
C PRO A 37 5.99 -4.99 1.57
N PHE A 38 5.47 -4.06 0.77
CA PHE A 38 5.16 -4.28 -0.64
C PHE A 38 5.51 -3.07 -1.50
N ASN A 39 6.04 -3.35 -2.69
CA ASN A 39 5.93 -2.43 -3.81
C ASN A 39 4.48 -2.43 -4.31
N PHE A 40 4.04 -1.31 -4.86
CA PHE A 40 2.66 -1.16 -5.28
C PHE A 40 2.51 -0.19 -6.47
N GLY A 41 1.39 -0.32 -7.16
CA GLY A 41 0.88 0.70 -8.07
C GLY A 41 -0.41 1.29 -7.52
N TYR A 42 -0.70 2.54 -7.89
CA TYR A 42 -1.93 3.21 -7.50
C TYR A 42 -2.44 4.05 -8.66
N GLU A 43 -3.62 3.73 -9.14
CA GLU A 43 -4.24 4.43 -10.25
C GLU A 43 -5.75 4.44 -10.09
N GLU A 44 -6.36 5.60 -10.28
CA GLU A 44 -7.82 5.80 -10.18
C GLU A 44 -8.44 5.20 -8.90
N GLY A 45 -7.75 5.34 -7.78
CA GLY A 45 -8.22 4.88 -6.48
C GLY A 45 -8.03 3.38 -6.22
N VAL A 46 -7.44 2.63 -7.14
CA VAL A 46 -7.20 1.19 -7.01
C VAL A 46 -5.73 0.91 -6.75
N LEU A 47 -5.46 -0.01 -5.81
CA LEU A 47 -4.11 -0.49 -5.52
C LEU A 47 -3.82 -1.78 -6.28
N TYR A 48 -2.56 -1.92 -6.72
CA TYR A 48 -2.07 -3.07 -7.45
C TYR A 48 -0.81 -3.61 -6.80
N PHE A 49 -0.74 -4.92 -6.65
CA PHE A 49 0.39 -5.63 -6.04
C PHE A 49 0.81 -6.81 -6.90
N HIS A 50 2.05 -7.24 -6.75
CA HIS A 50 2.54 -8.47 -7.36
C HIS A 50 3.38 -9.28 -6.38
N SER A 51 3.50 -10.55 -6.64
CA SER A 51 4.34 -11.45 -5.85
C SER A 51 4.80 -12.64 -6.68
N GLY A 52 5.74 -13.40 -6.12
CA GLY A 52 6.04 -14.73 -6.65
C GLY A 52 4.82 -15.66 -6.57
N PRO A 53 4.88 -16.80 -7.31
CA PRO A 53 3.74 -17.72 -7.42
C PRO A 53 3.38 -18.43 -6.12
N GLU A 54 4.31 -18.49 -5.18
CA GLU A 54 4.15 -19.19 -3.91
C GLU A 54 4.47 -18.26 -2.73
N GLY A 55 4.05 -18.65 -1.55
CA GLY A 55 4.36 -17.98 -0.30
C GLY A 55 3.16 -17.87 0.64
N LYS A 56 3.46 -17.61 1.90
CA LYS A 56 2.47 -17.56 2.99
C LYS A 56 1.30 -16.61 2.68
N LYS A 57 1.56 -15.43 2.14
CA LYS A 57 0.52 -14.45 1.80
C LYS A 57 -0.47 -14.97 0.76
N ASN A 58 0.02 -15.73 -0.23
CA ASN A 58 -0.85 -16.30 -1.26
C ASN A 58 -1.83 -17.32 -0.65
N ASP A 59 -1.36 -18.14 0.29
CA ASP A 59 -2.19 -19.10 0.99
C ASP A 59 -3.21 -18.41 1.90
N ILE A 60 -2.81 -17.34 2.60
CA ILE A 60 -3.70 -16.54 3.43
C ILE A 60 -4.81 -15.94 2.57
N TRP A 61 -4.47 -15.26 1.48
CA TRP A 61 -5.46 -14.52 0.66
C TRP A 61 -6.45 -15.42 -0.07
N LYS A 62 -6.12 -16.67 -0.32
CA LYS A 62 -7.09 -17.67 -0.83
C LYS A 62 -8.24 -17.91 0.15
N GLN A 63 -7.97 -17.84 1.45
CA GLN A 63 -8.97 -18.11 2.50
C GLN A 63 -9.50 -16.82 3.14
N ASN A 64 -8.63 -15.85 3.38
CA ASN A 64 -8.97 -14.55 3.96
C ASN A 64 -8.30 -13.41 3.19
N PRO A 65 -8.99 -12.82 2.22
CA PRO A 65 -8.44 -11.73 1.41
C PRO A 65 -8.50 -10.36 2.07
N SER A 66 -9.06 -10.23 3.26
CA SER A 66 -9.19 -8.95 3.97
C SER A 66 -7.84 -8.43 4.42
N VAL A 67 -7.55 -7.18 4.10
CA VAL A 67 -6.28 -6.50 4.41
C VAL A 67 -6.49 -5.08 4.88
N CYS A 68 -5.48 -4.57 5.58
CA CYS A 68 -5.29 -3.15 5.86
C CYS A 68 -3.94 -2.73 5.30
N VAL A 69 -3.92 -1.77 4.39
CA VAL A 69 -2.69 -1.26 3.77
C VAL A 69 -2.35 0.09 4.38
N ALA A 70 -1.13 0.21 4.90
CA ALA A 70 -0.64 1.42 5.56
C ALA A 70 0.39 2.16 4.71
N PHE A 71 0.18 3.46 4.59
CA PHE A 71 1.08 4.43 3.96
C PHE A 71 1.39 5.51 4.98
N SER A 72 2.65 5.91 5.11
CA SER A 72 3.00 7.00 6.01
C SER A 72 4.20 7.78 5.50
N SER A 73 4.13 9.10 5.61
CA SER A 73 5.11 10.03 5.05
C SER A 73 5.26 11.30 5.88
N ASP A 74 6.13 12.19 5.39
CA ASP A 74 6.33 13.54 5.95
C ASP A 74 6.74 13.53 7.41
N TYR A 75 7.57 12.57 7.80
CA TYR A 75 8.09 12.49 9.14
C TYR A 75 9.02 13.67 9.43
N HIS A 76 8.69 14.43 10.48
CA HIS A 76 9.52 15.53 10.95
C HIS A 76 9.54 15.55 12.48
N LEU A 77 10.72 15.28 13.05
CA LEU A 77 10.95 15.35 14.49
C LEU A 77 10.98 16.82 14.92
N ARG A 78 10.26 17.16 15.98
CA ARG A 78 10.27 18.50 16.58
C ARG A 78 10.22 18.43 18.09
N TYR A 79 10.71 19.48 18.73
CA TYR A 79 10.61 19.68 20.16
C TYR A 79 10.53 21.17 20.48
N GLN A 80 10.02 21.53 21.65
CA GLN A 80 10.04 22.88 22.19
C GLN A 80 11.26 23.11 23.10
N HIS A 81 11.56 22.08 23.91
CA HIS A 81 12.70 22.11 24.84
C HIS A 81 13.48 20.81 24.75
N GLU A 82 14.74 20.90 24.41
CA GLU A 82 15.60 19.73 24.18
C GLU A 82 15.64 18.76 25.37
N ASN A 83 15.69 19.28 26.60
CA ASN A 83 15.80 18.49 27.83
C ASN A 83 14.42 18.02 28.39
N VAL A 84 13.30 18.34 27.74
CA VAL A 84 11.97 17.99 28.23
C VAL A 84 11.35 16.97 27.29
N ALA A 85 11.38 15.69 27.68
CA ALA A 85 10.95 14.58 26.84
C ALA A 85 9.53 14.74 26.27
N CYS A 86 8.57 15.17 27.07
CA CYS A 86 7.18 15.37 26.62
C CYS A 86 6.99 16.57 25.66
N SER A 87 8.03 17.37 25.41
CA SER A 87 8.00 18.40 24.38
C SER A 87 8.34 17.88 22.97
N TRP A 88 8.86 16.64 22.88
CA TRP A 88 9.23 16.01 21.63
C TRP A 88 8.02 15.36 20.96
N SER A 89 7.95 15.48 19.66
CA SER A 89 6.89 14.85 18.87
C SER A 89 7.33 14.65 17.42
N MET A 90 6.72 13.67 16.77
CA MET A 90 6.92 13.42 15.33
C MET A 90 5.71 13.91 14.56
N LYS A 91 5.92 14.83 13.61
CA LYS A 91 4.92 15.17 12.60
C LYS A 91 4.86 14.04 11.56
N TYR A 92 3.69 13.73 11.04
CA TYR A 92 3.53 12.75 9.98
C TYR A 92 2.18 12.89 9.26
N ARG A 93 2.09 12.29 8.09
CA ARG A 93 0.83 11.97 7.41
C ARG A 93 0.72 10.46 7.24
N SER A 94 -0.48 9.92 7.38
CA SER A 94 -0.75 8.51 7.16
C SER A 94 -2.08 8.28 6.46
N VAL A 95 -2.13 7.20 5.68
CA VAL A 95 -3.35 6.71 5.05
C VAL A 95 -3.45 5.22 5.32
N LEU A 96 -4.62 4.77 5.75
CA LEU A 96 -4.97 3.36 5.87
C LEU A 96 -6.06 3.05 4.85
N ILE A 97 -5.86 1.98 4.09
CA ILE A 97 -6.83 1.49 3.12
C ILE A 97 -7.25 0.08 3.51
N TYR A 98 -8.55 -0.10 3.68
CA TYR A 98 -9.15 -1.40 4.01
C TYR A 98 -9.88 -1.94 2.81
N GLY A 99 -9.79 -3.23 2.58
CA GLY A 99 -10.51 -3.92 1.54
C GLY A 99 -10.08 -5.36 1.40
N LYS A 100 -10.50 -5.98 0.31
CA LYS A 100 -10.15 -7.37 -0.02
C LYS A 100 -9.30 -7.40 -1.27
N VAL A 101 -8.20 -8.14 -1.22
CA VAL A 101 -7.38 -8.38 -2.40
C VAL A 101 -8.06 -9.37 -3.34
N GLU A 102 -7.99 -9.10 -4.63
CA GLU A 102 -8.47 -9.97 -5.69
C GLU A 102 -7.32 -10.37 -6.59
N GLU A 103 -7.16 -11.66 -6.88
CA GLU A 103 -6.17 -12.12 -7.84
C GLU A 103 -6.62 -11.80 -9.28
N VAL A 104 -5.72 -11.21 -10.05
CA VAL A 104 -5.92 -10.95 -11.47
C VAL A 104 -5.29 -12.11 -12.26
N THR A 105 -6.10 -12.90 -12.95
CA THR A 105 -5.64 -14.10 -13.65
C THR A 105 -5.57 -13.97 -15.17
N ASN A 106 -6.35 -13.08 -15.76
CA ASN A 106 -6.29 -12.80 -17.20
C ASN A 106 -4.93 -12.20 -17.57
N LEU A 107 -4.25 -12.78 -18.56
CA LEU A 107 -2.87 -12.39 -18.92
C LEU A 107 -2.76 -10.94 -19.39
N ASP A 108 -3.71 -10.43 -20.16
CA ASP A 108 -3.69 -9.05 -20.64
C ASP A 108 -3.95 -8.07 -19.49
N GLU A 109 -4.86 -8.40 -18.58
CA GLU A 109 -5.08 -7.61 -17.36
C GLU A 109 -3.87 -7.63 -16.45
N LYS A 110 -3.19 -8.78 -16.30
CA LYS A 110 -1.93 -8.86 -15.52
C LYS A 110 -0.87 -7.92 -16.08
N ARG A 111 -0.70 -7.86 -17.40
CA ARG A 111 0.23 -6.93 -18.06
C ARG A 111 -0.12 -5.47 -17.75
N LYS A 112 -1.39 -5.10 -17.84
CA LYS A 112 -1.86 -3.75 -17.50
C LYS A 112 -1.57 -3.39 -16.05
N CYS A 113 -1.88 -4.28 -15.12
CA CYS A 113 -1.62 -4.08 -13.70
C CYS A 113 -0.11 -3.94 -13.41
N MET A 114 0.71 -4.80 -14.01
CA MET A 114 2.16 -4.72 -13.88
C MET A 114 2.72 -3.41 -14.44
N ASN A 115 2.18 -2.92 -15.56
CA ASN A 115 2.58 -1.63 -16.13
C ASN A 115 2.25 -0.46 -15.20
N ILE A 116 1.11 -0.51 -14.49
CA ILE A 116 0.75 0.49 -13.47
C ILE A 116 1.77 0.48 -12.32
N ILE A 117 2.15 -0.70 -11.83
CA ILE A 117 3.18 -0.85 -10.79
C ILE A 117 4.52 -0.29 -11.29
N MET A 118 4.93 -0.68 -12.49
CA MET A 118 6.21 -0.27 -13.07
C MET A 118 6.28 1.24 -13.33
N LYS A 119 5.18 1.88 -13.71
CA LYS A 119 5.11 3.32 -13.91
C LYS A 119 5.53 4.10 -12.67
N LYS A 120 5.14 3.65 -11.49
CA LYS A 120 5.53 4.29 -10.22
C LYS A 120 7.04 4.33 -10.04
N TYR A 121 7.75 3.26 -10.37
CA TYR A 121 9.19 3.13 -10.10
C TYR A 121 10.08 3.54 -11.26
N SER A 122 9.59 3.43 -12.49
CA SER A 122 10.38 3.70 -13.70
C SER A 122 9.97 4.98 -14.44
N GLY A 123 8.78 5.51 -14.19
CA GLY A 123 8.19 6.58 -14.99
C GLY A 123 7.64 6.12 -16.34
N ARG A 124 7.82 4.85 -16.71
CA ARG A 124 7.34 4.28 -17.98
C ARG A 124 6.15 3.36 -17.73
N ASP A 125 5.19 3.35 -18.62
CA ASP A 125 3.93 2.61 -18.51
C ASP A 125 3.78 1.46 -19.50
N SER A 126 4.87 1.13 -20.22
CA SER A 126 4.91 0.04 -21.20
C SER A 126 6.17 -0.79 -21.02
N PHE A 127 6.00 -2.08 -20.83
CA PHE A 127 7.07 -3.05 -20.65
C PHE A 127 6.76 -4.34 -21.41
N GLU A 128 7.80 -5.05 -21.80
CA GLU A 128 7.71 -6.39 -22.35
C GLU A 128 7.74 -7.42 -21.21
N TYR A 129 6.92 -8.46 -21.35
CA TYR A 129 6.88 -9.58 -20.44
C TYR A 129 6.96 -10.86 -21.23
N SER A 130 7.91 -11.74 -20.90
CA SER A 130 7.92 -13.09 -21.47
C SER A 130 6.68 -13.86 -21.03
N MET A 131 6.23 -14.80 -21.83
CA MET A 131 5.06 -15.62 -21.50
C MET A 131 5.26 -16.39 -20.18
N PRO A 132 6.42 -17.04 -19.93
CA PRO A 132 6.66 -17.69 -18.64
C PRO A 132 6.59 -16.71 -17.46
N ALA A 133 7.15 -15.50 -17.59
CA ALA A 133 7.16 -14.52 -16.51
C ALA A 133 5.74 -14.04 -16.17
N ILE A 134 4.94 -13.67 -17.17
CA ILE A 134 3.58 -13.18 -16.92
C ILE A 134 2.64 -14.26 -16.42
N LYS A 135 2.82 -15.50 -16.83
CA LYS A 135 2.05 -16.64 -16.30
C LYS A 135 2.40 -16.93 -14.84
N ASN A 136 3.66 -16.79 -14.48
CA ASN A 136 4.17 -17.21 -13.17
C ASN A 136 3.95 -16.16 -12.08
N VAL A 137 4.04 -14.87 -12.40
CA VAL A 137 3.83 -13.80 -11.42
C VAL A 137 2.37 -13.80 -10.94
N LYS A 138 2.18 -13.63 -9.63
CA LYS A 138 0.86 -13.37 -9.03
C LYS A 138 0.61 -11.87 -9.02
N VAL A 139 -0.53 -11.46 -9.52
CA VAL A 139 -0.96 -10.06 -9.55
C VAL A 139 -2.27 -9.91 -8.81
N PHE A 140 -2.35 -8.89 -7.98
CA PHE A 140 -3.52 -8.60 -7.14
C PHE A 140 -3.93 -7.15 -7.31
N ARG A 141 -5.23 -6.90 -7.19
CA ARG A 141 -5.79 -5.56 -7.06
C ARG A 141 -6.61 -5.45 -5.79
N LEU A 142 -6.69 -4.23 -5.27
CA LEU A 142 -7.52 -3.91 -4.12
C LEU A 142 -8.34 -2.66 -4.44
N ILE A 143 -9.66 -2.82 -4.49
CA ILE A 143 -10.63 -1.73 -4.57
C ILE A 143 -10.94 -1.34 -3.11
N PRO A 144 -10.64 -0.11 -2.68
CA PRO A 144 -10.86 0.29 -1.30
C PRO A 144 -12.33 0.22 -0.88
N GLU A 145 -12.59 -0.39 0.27
CA GLU A 145 -13.90 -0.35 0.95
C GLU A 145 -13.96 0.82 1.92
N LYS A 146 -12.82 1.16 2.54
CA LYS A 146 -12.68 2.26 3.50
C LYS A 146 -11.29 2.87 3.39
N VAL A 147 -11.22 4.20 3.47
CA VAL A 147 -9.98 4.96 3.48
C VAL A 147 -9.97 5.91 4.67
N GLU A 148 -8.91 5.87 5.47
CA GLU A 148 -8.70 6.76 6.60
C GLU A 148 -7.39 7.53 6.44
N GLY A 149 -7.48 8.85 6.39
CA GLY A 149 -6.30 9.71 6.35
C GLY A 149 -6.15 10.51 7.63
N LYS A 150 -4.93 10.59 8.16
CA LYS A 150 -4.57 11.39 9.35
C LYS A 150 -3.29 12.18 9.11
N ALA A 151 -3.28 13.42 9.59
CA ALA A 151 -2.10 14.26 9.66
C ALA A 151 -1.88 14.74 11.08
N TYR A 152 -0.67 14.60 11.59
CA TYR A 152 -0.26 15.12 12.88
C TYR A 152 0.77 16.22 12.68
N GLY A 153 0.45 17.41 13.13
CA GLY A 153 1.34 18.57 13.03
C GLY A 153 1.32 19.31 11.68
N TYR A 154 0.43 18.92 10.75
CA TYR A 154 0.25 19.58 9.44
C TYR A 154 -1.16 20.13 9.27
#